data_2520251a8ef57d0e8a347b8fa3defdbc
#
_entry.id   2520251a8ef57d0e8a347b8fa3defdbc
#
_cell.length_a   1.000
_cell.length_b   1.000
_cell.length_c   1.000
_cell.angle_alpha   90.00
_cell.angle_beta   90.00
_cell.angle_gamma   90.00
#
_symmetry.space_group_name_H-M   'P 1'
#
loop_
_entity.id
_entity.type
_entity.pdbx_description
1 polymer ?
#
loop_
_entity_poly.entity_id
_entity_poly.type
_entity_poly.pdbx_seq_one_letter_code
_entity_poly.pdbx_strand_id
1 'polypeptide(L)'
;MNAEFFRKKYHFAVEFTAAMHYNKRSIPKWGRWYAVLNIVLVEPEIPQNCGNIARTCAATGSRLHLIRPLGFDISDRAVKRAGLDYWHLVHVADYEDLDAFFAQHPEAKDDLWLATTKAPQDYTQARFSPDCWLFFGKETAGLPEAFRTAHSDRCLRLPMREEARSLNLSNSVAILTYEALRQNGFPGLCGTGEMKNLSITLKRRVSI
;
A
#
# COMPACT_ATOMS: atom_id res chain seq x y z
N MET A 1 -9.73 17.08 -22.76
CA MET A 1 -8.76 17.28 -21.65
C MET A 1 -7.39 16.98 -22.22
N ASN A 2 -6.52 17.99 -22.28
CA ASN A 2 -5.42 18.07 -23.26
C ASN A 2 -4.14 17.36 -22.77
N ALA A 3 -3.48 16.60 -23.64
CA ALA A 3 -2.24 15.85 -23.36
C ALA A 3 -1.08 16.72 -22.83
N GLU A 4 -1.14 18.03 -23.05
CA GLU A 4 -0.17 19.00 -22.56
C GLU A 4 -0.27 19.28 -21.06
N PHE A 5 -1.48 19.16 -20.46
CA PHE A 5 -1.70 19.29 -19.03
C PHE A 5 -1.11 18.09 -18.27
N PHE A 6 -1.17 16.89 -18.87
CA PHE A 6 -0.54 15.68 -18.32
C PHE A 6 0.99 15.75 -18.35
N ARG A 7 1.58 16.29 -19.41
CA ARG A 7 3.05 16.44 -19.51
C ARG A 7 3.66 17.37 -18.46
N LYS A 8 2.99 18.45 -18.09
CA LYS A 8 3.48 19.40 -17.07
C LYS A 8 3.45 18.83 -15.65
N LYS A 9 2.50 17.95 -15.32
CA LYS A 9 2.35 17.36 -13.98
C LYS A 9 3.42 16.29 -13.68
N TYR A 10 4.05 15.69 -14.71
CA TYR A 10 4.96 14.55 -14.55
C TYR A 10 6.40 14.78 -15.04
N HIS A 11 6.73 16.00 -15.45
CA HIS A 11 8.10 16.32 -15.93
C HIS A 11 9.14 16.46 -14.81
N PHE A 12 8.71 16.46 -13.54
CA PHE A 12 9.61 16.63 -12.39
C PHE A 12 10.23 15.31 -11.86
N ALA A 13 9.82 14.16 -12.40
CA ALA A 13 10.27 12.85 -11.92
C ALA A 13 11.60 12.34 -12.51
N VAL A 14 12.29 13.15 -13.34
CA VAL A 14 13.48 12.65 -14.07
C VAL A 14 14.80 13.13 -13.49
N GLU A 15 14.84 14.11 -12.59
CA GLU A 15 16.12 14.71 -12.11
C GLU A 15 16.53 14.44 -10.66
N PHE A 16 15.83 13.56 -9.91
CA PHE A 16 16.19 13.24 -8.52
C PHE A 16 16.87 11.88 -8.37
N THR A 17 17.97 11.65 -9.12
CA THR A 17 18.79 10.44 -9.06
C THR A 17 20.16 10.72 -8.44
N ALA A 18 20.21 11.00 -7.14
CA ALA A 18 21.55 11.12 -6.49
C ALA A 18 21.67 10.55 -5.06
N ALA A 19 20.65 9.94 -4.46
CA ALA A 19 20.76 9.44 -3.09
C ALA A 19 20.02 8.13 -2.78
N MET A 20 19.50 7.39 -3.77
CA MET A 20 18.85 6.11 -3.51
C MET A 20 19.48 5.01 -4.36
N HIS A 21 19.84 3.90 -3.72
CA HIS A 21 20.22 2.65 -4.39
C HIS A 21 19.01 2.08 -5.16
N TYR A 22 18.67 2.72 -6.28
CA TYR A 22 17.60 2.30 -7.15
C TYR A 22 18.02 1.05 -7.92
N ASN A 23 17.37 -0.07 -7.64
CA ASN A 23 17.57 -1.29 -8.41
C ASN A 23 16.86 -1.17 -9.76
N LYS A 24 17.61 -0.78 -10.82
CA LYS A 24 17.13 -0.62 -12.21
C LYS A 24 16.49 -1.86 -12.84
N ARG A 25 16.44 -3.01 -12.15
CA ARG A 25 15.93 -4.27 -12.71
C ARG A 25 14.42 -4.49 -12.57
N SER A 26 13.69 -3.60 -11.89
CA SER A 26 12.25 -3.77 -11.61
C SER A 26 11.30 -2.84 -12.36
N ILE A 27 11.76 -2.16 -13.43
CA ILE A 27 10.80 -1.47 -14.31
C ILE A 27 10.16 -2.53 -15.21
N PRO A 28 8.85 -2.79 -15.09
CA PRO A 28 8.17 -3.69 -16.02
C PRO A 28 8.29 -3.15 -17.44
N LYS A 29 8.53 -4.05 -18.42
CA LYS A 29 8.68 -3.74 -19.86
C LYS A 29 7.45 -3.08 -20.52
N TRP A 30 6.43 -2.72 -19.76
CA TRP A 30 5.18 -2.18 -20.26
C TRP A 30 5.17 -0.68 -20.04
N GLY A 31 5.55 0.07 -21.02
CA GLY A 31 5.55 1.54 -21.05
C GLY A 31 4.18 2.22 -20.90
N ARG A 32 3.29 1.72 -20.05
CA ARG A 32 2.06 2.37 -19.62
C ARG A 32 2.25 2.87 -18.20
N TRP A 33 2.20 4.17 -18.01
CA TRP A 33 2.14 4.85 -16.72
C TRP A 33 0.79 4.52 -16.08
N TYR A 34 0.72 3.43 -15.31
CA TYR A 34 -0.41 3.23 -14.42
C TYR A 34 -0.21 4.11 -13.20
N ALA A 35 -1.24 4.82 -12.82
CA ALA A 35 -1.29 5.45 -11.51
C ALA A 35 -1.08 4.39 -10.43
N VAL A 36 -0.30 4.71 -9.41
CA VAL A 36 0.18 3.75 -8.40
C VAL A 36 -0.25 4.24 -7.04
N LEU A 37 -1.04 3.42 -6.34
CA LEU A 37 -1.43 3.69 -4.96
C LEU A 37 -0.20 3.80 -4.04
N ASN A 38 -0.27 4.72 -3.08
CA ASN A 38 0.76 4.95 -2.11
C ASN A 38 0.26 4.56 -0.71
N ILE A 39 0.89 3.56 -0.11
CA ILE A 39 0.57 3.08 1.24
C ILE A 39 1.58 3.69 2.20
N VAL A 40 1.11 4.46 3.18
CA VAL A 40 1.95 5.15 4.16
C VAL A 40 1.68 4.59 5.54
N LEU A 41 2.70 4.00 6.17
CA LEU A 41 2.65 3.50 7.53
C LEU A 41 3.37 4.49 8.45
N VAL A 42 2.65 5.04 9.42
CA VAL A 42 3.19 5.98 10.40
C VAL A 42 3.56 5.22 11.66
N GLU A 43 4.84 5.15 11.95
CA GLU A 43 5.43 4.49 13.12
C GLU A 43 4.98 3.02 13.29
N PRO A 44 5.07 2.16 12.25
CA PRO A 44 4.64 0.77 12.38
C PRO A 44 5.51 0.01 13.39
N GLU A 45 4.86 -0.82 14.23
CA GLU A 45 5.52 -1.47 15.38
C GLU A 45 5.80 -2.95 15.14
N ILE A 46 4.98 -3.65 14.33
CA ILE A 46 5.01 -5.11 14.21
C ILE A 46 5.56 -5.52 12.84
N PRO A 47 6.75 -6.16 12.80
CA PRO A 47 7.41 -6.52 11.53
C PRO A 47 6.58 -7.48 10.66
N GLN A 48 5.80 -8.38 11.27
CA GLN A 48 4.93 -9.32 10.54
C GLN A 48 3.82 -8.57 9.77
N ASN A 49 3.25 -7.51 10.35
CA ASN A 49 2.27 -6.68 9.65
C ASN A 49 2.91 -5.99 8.45
N CYS A 50 4.09 -5.41 8.64
CA CYS A 50 4.83 -4.76 7.56
C CYS A 50 5.17 -5.74 6.42
N GLY A 51 5.54 -6.97 6.75
CA GLY A 51 5.77 -8.03 5.76
C GLY A 51 4.53 -8.42 4.96
N ASN A 52 3.38 -8.56 5.61
CA ASN A 52 2.11 -8.82 4.94
C ASN A 52 1.67 -7.63 4.05
N ILE A 53 1.92 -6.40 4.51
CA ILE A 53 1.65 -5.19 3.73
C ILE A 53 2.57 -5.12 2.51
N ALA A 54 3.85 -5.42 2.67
CA ALA A 54 4.79 -5.49 1.54
C ALA A 54 4.32 -6.51 0.49
N ARG A 55 3.80 -7.68 0.92
CA ARG A 55 3.21 -8.66 0.01
C ARG A 55 1.99 -8.10 -0.73
N THR A 56 1.11 -7.37 -0.04
CA THR A 56 -0.03 -6.68 -0.67
C THR A 56 0.47 -5.66 -1.70
N CYS A 57 1.47 -4.84 -1.35
CA CYS A 57 2.07 -3.88 -2.26
C CYS A 57 2.70 -4.56 -3.49
N ALA A 58 3.43 -5.67 -3.30
CA ALA A 58 3.99 -6.46 -4.40
C ALA A 58 2.91 -7.00 -5.34
N ALA A 59 1.79 -7.51 -4.78
CA ALA A 59 0.68 -8.07 -5.55
C ALA A 59 -0.12 -7.03 -6.32
N THR A 60 -0.14 -5.79 -5.85
CA THR A 60 -0.95 -4.69 -6.41
C THR A 60 -0.14 -3.66 -7.20
N GLY A 61 1.18 -3.71 -7.12
CA GLY A 61 2.07 -2.69 -7.69
C GLY A 61 2.08 -1.39 -6.90
N SER A 62 1.53 -1.36 -5.67
CA SER A 62 1.50 -0.19 -4.80
C SER A 62 2.88 0.11 -4.22
N ARG A 63 3.15 1.38 -3.88
CA ARG A 63 4.36 1.81 -3.18
C ARG A 63 4.14 1.75 -1.67
N LEU A 64 5.20 1.48 -0.93
CA LEU A 64 5.21 1.44 0.53
C LEU A 64 6.11 2.53 1.08
N HIS A 65 5.56 3.40 1.91
CA HIS A 65 6.25 4.49 2.59
C HIS A 65 6.20 4.24 4.09
N LEU A 66 7.34 4.31 4.75
CA LEU A 66 7.49 4.06 6.19
C LEU A 66 7.93 5.34 6.89
N ILE A 67 7.12 5.82 7.83
CA ILE A 67 7.46 6.99 8.65
C ILE A 67 8.02 6.50 9.98
N ARG A 68 9.22 6.95 10.34
CA ARG A 68 9.90 6.59 11.57
C ARG A 68 9.25 7.26 12.81
N PRO A 69 9.48 6.73 14.06
CA PRO A 69 10.29 5.56 14.36
C PRO A 69 9.61 4.23 13.96
N LEU A 70 10.44 3.22 13.59
CA LEU A 70 9.95 1.89 13.32
C LEU A 70 10.20 0.99 14.53
N GLY A 71 9.24 0.14 14.87
CA GLY A 71 9.40 -0.86 15.95
C GLY A 71 10.31 -2.03 15.57
N PHE A 72 10.96 -2.00 14.38
CA PHE A 72 11.80 -3.09 13.85
C PHE A 72 12.86 -2.56 12.89
N ASP A 73 13.86 -3.40 12.62
CA ASP A 73 14.92 -3.11 11.66
C ASP A 73 14.50 -3.54 10.23
N ILE A 74 14.67 -2.63 9.27
CA ILE A 74 14.39 -2.84 7.83
C ILE A 74 15.66 -3.10 7.02
N SER A 75 16.82 -3.35 7.67
CA SER A 75 18.04 -3.73 6.97
C SER A 75 17.84 -5.02 6.17
N ASP A 76 18.59 -5.19 5.08
CA ASP A 76 18.55 -6.39 4.23
C ASP A 76 18.67 -7.69 5.04
N ARG A 77 19.47 -7.66 6.11
CA ARG A 77 19.67 -8.80 7.00
C ARG A 77 18.44 -9.11 7.85
N ALA A 78 17.76 -8.08 8.37
CA ALA A 78 16.56 -8.23 9.18
C ALA A 78 15.38 -8.67 8.31
N VAL A 79 15.23 -8.06 7.13
CA VAL A 79 14.23 -8.41 6.10
C VAL A 79 14.33 -9.89 5.71
N LYS A 80 15.53 -10.38 5.40
CA LYS A 80 15.78 -11.80 5.07
C LYS A 80 15.44 -12.74 6.23
N ARG A 81 15.81 -12.38 7.48
CA ARG A 81 15.49 -13.19 8.67
C ARG A 81 14.01 -13.25 8.97
N ALA A 82 13.27 -12.18 8.70
CA ALA A 82 11.83 -12.12 8.91
C ALA A 82 11.03 -12.87 7.82
N GLY A 83 11.70 -13.46 6.80
CA GLY A 83 11.05 -14.17 5.71
C GLY A 83 10.20 -13.25 4.81
N LEU A 84 10.60 -12.00 4.65
CA LEU A 84 9.89 -11.02 3.84
C LEU A 84 10.24 -11.21 2.35
N ASP A 85 9.83 -12.35 1.78
CA ASP A 85 10.20 -12.80 0.43
C ASP A 85 9.81 -11.82 -0.68
N TYR A 86 8.79 -10.99 -0.45
CA TYR A 86 8.27 -10.01 -1.41
C TYR A 86 8.89 -8.62 -1.31
N TRP A 87 9.75 -8.37 -0.32
CA TRP A 87 10.33 -7.05 -0.09
C TRP A 87 11.08 -6.50 -1.30
N HIS A 88 11.82 -7.35 -1.99
CA HIS A 88 12.58 -6.99 -3.19
C HIS A 88 11.72 -6.65 -4.43
N LEU A 89 10.41 -6.94 -4.38
CA LEU A 89 9.44 -6.64 -5.44
C LEU A 89 8.69 -5.32 -5.20
N VAL A 90 8.87 -4.71 -4.02
CA VAL A 90 8.14 -3.51 -3.59
C VAL A 90 9.06 -2.32 -3.63
N HIS A 91 8.55 -1.19 -4.11
CA HIS A 91 9.24 0.08 -3.91
C HIS A 91 8.96 0.54 -2.47
N VAL A 92 9.98 0.42 -1.61
CA VAL A 92 9.93 0.86 -0.20
C VAL A 92 10.80 2.09 -0.03
N ALA A 93 10.25 3.13 0.61
CA ALA A 93 10.98 4.31 1.03
C ALA A 93 10.70 4.58 2.51
N ASP A 94 11.67 5.10 3.25
CA ASP A 94 11.50 5.48 4.63
C ASP A 94 11.88 6.95 4.88
N TYR A 95 11.25 7.55 5.89
CA TYR A 95 11.33 8.97 6.20
C TYR A 95 11.49 9.16 7.70
N GLU A 96 12.22 10.17 8.11
CA GLU A 96 12.49 10.44 9.53
C GLU A 96 11.21 10.73 10.31
N ASP A 97 10.30 11.51 9.71
CA ASP A 97 9.01 11.90 10.26
C ASP A 97 8.02 12.30 9.16
N LEU A 98 6.81 12.72 9.54
CA LEU A 98 5.78 13.21 8.61
C LEU A 98 6.20 14.50 7.90
N ASP A 99 6.97 15.36 8.53
CA ASP A 99 7.41 16.63 7.92
C ASP A 99 8.41 16.35 6.80
N ALA A 100 9.37 15.44 7.03
CA ALA A 100 10.33 14.99 6.03
C ALA A 100 9.62 14.29 4.86
N PHE A 101 8.57 13.50 5.14
CA PHE A 101 7.74 12.88 4.12
C PHE A 101 7.02 13.94 3.26
N PHE A 102 6.30 14.87 3.87
CA PHE A 102 5.57 15.91 3.14
C PHE A 102 6.46 16.93 2.44
N ALA A 103 7.71 17.11 2.89
CA ALA A 103 8.70 17.89 2.17
C ALA A 103 9.09 17.25 0.84
N GLN A 104 9.13 15.90 0.78
CA GLN A 104 9.43 15.16 -0.44
C GLN A 104 8.19 14.87 -1.31
N HIS A 105 7.01 14.80 -0.69
CA HIS A 105 5.73 14.50 -1.32
C HIS A 105 4.67 15.54 -0.98
N PRO A 106 4.84 16.80 -1.41
CA PRO A 106 3.85 17.85 -1.13
C PRO A 106 2.49 17.55 -1.77
N GLU A 107 2.47 16.81 -2.90
CA GLU A 107 1.28 16.38 -3.60
C GLU A 107 0.40 15.42 -2.79
N ALA A 108 0.98 14.73 -1.78
CA ALA A 108 0.23 13.83 -0.91
C ALA A 108 -0.83 14.56 -0.09
N LYS A 109 -0.65 15.86 0.18
CA LYS A 109 -1.61 16.69 0.93
C LYS A 109 -2.93 16.88 0.20
N ASP A 110 -2.91 16.83 -1.12
CA ASP A 110 -4.08 17.10 -1.96
C ASP A 110 -5.00 15.87 -2.07
N ASP A 111 -4.46 14.66 -1.87
CA ASP A 111 -5.20 13.42 -2.12
C ASP A 111 -4.84 12.29 -1.13
N LEU A 112 -4.88 12.63 0.14
CA LEU A 112 -4.67 11.67 1.22
C LEU A 112 -5.98 11.18 1.83
N TRP A 113 -5.92 9.95 2.38
CA TRP A 113 -6.98 9.34 3.17
C TRP A 113 -6.37 8.68 4.42
N LEU A 114 -6.99 8.87 5.56
CA LEU A 114 -6.51 8.42 6.86
C LEU A 114 -7.38 7.30 7.41
N ALA A 115 -6.83 6.10 7.54
CA ALA A 115 -7.53 4.98 8.18
C ALA A 115 -7.50 5.11 9.70
N THR A 116 -8.66 5.25 10.31
CA THR A 116 -8.78 5.38 11.77
C THR A 116 -10.13 4.87 12.28
N THR A 117 -10.14 4.25 13.46
CA THR A 117 -11.37 3.83 14.14
C THR A 117 -12.21 5.00 14.66
N LYS A 118 -11.66 6.22 14.63
CA LYS A 118 -12.31 7.46 15.12
C LYS A 118 -12.92 8.31 14.00
N ALA A 119 -12.95 7.81 12.76
CA ALA A 119 -13.49 8.56 11.62
C ALA A 119 -15.04 8.65 11.69
N PRO A 120 -15.61 9.77 11.24
CA PRO A 120 -17.07 9.98 11.20
C PRO A 120 -17.74 9.27 10.02
N GLN A 121 -17.00 8.88 9.00
CA GLN A 121 -17.51 8.24 7.79
C GLN A 121 -16.84 6.87 7.56
N ASP A 122 -17.57 5.96 6.94
CA ASP A 122 -16.99 4.69 6.51
C ASP A 122 -16.26 4.82 5.16
N TYR A 123 -15.38 3.86 4.90
CA TYR A 123 -14.49 3.90 3.73
C TYR A 123 -15.22 3.80 2.38
N THR A 124 -16.45 3.28 2.36
CA THR A 124 -17.21 3.12 1.11
C THR A 124 -17.75 4.46 0.59
N GLN A 125 -17.76 5.49 1.44
CA GLN A 125 -18.16 6.85 1.05
C GLN A 125 -17.05 7.63 0.36
N ALA A 126 -15.81 7.18 0.49
CA ALA A 126 -14.66 7.83 -0.13
C ALA A 126 -14.62 7.61 -1.65
N ARG A 127 -14.06 8.59 -2.35
CA ARG A 127 -13.72 8.48 -3.77
C ARG A 127 -12.21 8.50 -3.93
N PHE A 128 -11.63 7.32 -4.17
CA PHE A 128 -10.20 7.15 -4.30
C PHE A 128 -9.75 7.46 -5.73
N SER A 129 -8.77 8.36 -5.89
CA SER A 129 -8.06 8.48 -7.17
C SER A 129 -7.12 7.29 -7.39
N PRO A 130 -6.68 7.05 -8.62
CA PRO A 130 -5.79 5.93 -8.93
C PRO A 130 -4.42 5.99 -8.26
N ASP A 131 -3.98 7.16 -7.82
CA ASP A 131 -2.67 7.45 -7.22
C ASP A 131 -2.75 8.07 -5.81
N CYS A 132 -3.89 7.88 -5.12
CA CYS A 132 -4.11 8.43 -3.79
C CYS A 132 -3.14 7.86 -2.74
N TRP A 133 -3.07 8.56 -1.61
CA TRP A 133 -2.21 8.24 -0.48
C TRP A 133 -3.05 7.72 0.68
N LEU A 134 -2.83 6.47 1.08
CA LEU A 134 -3.54 5.81 2.16
C LEU A 134 -2.65 5.74 3.39
N PHE A 135 -3.01 6.49 4.43
CA PHE A 135 -2.26 6.58 5.69
C PHE A 135 -2.82 5.66 6.76
N PHE A 136 -1.93 4.93 7.41
CA PHE A 136 -2.23 4.02 8.51
C PHE A 136 -1.28 4.31 9.67
N GLY A 137 -1.80 4.32 10.89
CA GLY A 137 -1.01 4.55 12.09
C GLY A 137 -0.48 3.26 12.71
N LYS A 138 0.32 3.42 13.76
CA LYS A 138 0.87 2.31 14.53
C LYS A 138 -0.22 1.48 15.21
N GLU A 139 0.09 0.22 15.46
CA GLU A 139 -0.87 -0.78 15.95
C GLU A 139 -1.46 -0.41 17.31
N THR A 140 -0.67 0.19 18.20
CA THR A 140 -1.08 0.51 19.58
C THR A 140 -1.91 1.77 19.71
N ALA A 141 -1.62 2.83 18.93
CA ALA A 141 -2.22 4.15 19.12
C ALA A 141 -2.88 4.74 17.86
N GLY A 142 -2.67 4.13 16.69
CA GLY A 142 -3.14 4.65 15.42
C GLY A 142 -2.35 5.88 14.96
N LEU A 143 -2.96 6.69 14.11
CA LEU A 143 -2.37 7.94 13.60
C LEU A 143 -2.32 9.03 14.70
N PRO A 144 -1.32 9.94 14.68
CA PRO A 144 -1.25 11.07 15.59
C PRO A 144 -2.54 11.89 15.60
N GLU A 145 -2.96 12.34 16.79
CA GLU A 145 -4.23 13.04 16.95
C GLU A 145 -4.27 14.35 16.17
N ALA A 146 -3.21 15.16 16.24
CA ALA A 146 -3.11 16.41 15.51
C ALA A 146 -3.24 16.20 13.99
N PHE A 147 -2.62 15.13 13.45
CA PHE A 147 -2.69 14.79 12.03
C PHE A 147 -4.11 14.40 11.61
N ARG A 148 -4.79 13.57 12.41
CA ARG A 148 -6.21 13.19 12.17
C ARG A 148 -7.15 14.39 12.25
N THR A 149 -6.93 15.28 13.22
CA THR A 149 -7.78 16.47 13.43
C THR A 149 -7.63 17.45 12.28
N ALA A 150 -6.42 17.67 11.79
CA ALA A 150 -6.14 18.54 10.64
C ALA A 150 -6.77 18.03 9.32
N HIS A 151 -7.07 16.73 9.23
CA HIS A 151 -7.62 16.10 8.03
C HIS A 151 -8.90 15.28 8.37
N SER A 152 -9.76 15.80 9.25
CA SER A 152 -10.91 15.06 9.77
C SER A 152 -11.90 14.64 8.68
N ASP A 153 -12.05 15.44 7.64
CA ASP A 153 -12.87 15.16 6.44
C ASP A 153 -12.28 14.05 5.53
N ARG A 154 -11.01 13.72 5.72
CA ARG A 154 -10.28 12.65 5.01
C ARG A 154 -10.09 11.39 5.85
N CYS A 155 -10.64 11.36 7.07
CA CYS A 155 -10.60 10.18 7.92
C CYS A 155 -11.67 9.16 7.51
N LEU A 156 -11.27 7.88 7.44
CA LEU A 156 -12.11 6.75 7.04
C LEU A 156 -12.10 5.66 8.09
N ARG A 157 -13.27 5.06 8.34
CA ARG A 157 -13.44 3.92 9.22
C ARG A 157 -13.78 2.66 8.42
N LEU A 158 -13.16 1.55 8.78
CA LEU A 158 -13.67 0.23 8.42
C LEU A 158 -14.78 -0.14 9.40
N PRO A 159 -16.00 -0.46 8.93
CA PRO A 159 -17.09 -0.87 9.80
C PRO A 159 -16.71 -2.13 10.59
N MET A 160 -17.00 -2.11 11.89
CA MET A 160 -16.74 -3.20 12.83
C MET A 160 -17.89 -3.29 13.82
N ARG A 161 -18.04 -4.44 14.47
CA ARG A 161 -18.94 -4.59 15.62
C ARG A 161 -18.47 -3.67 16.74
N GLU A 162 -19.41 -3.23 17.59
CA GLU A 162 -19.14 -2.26 18.64
C GLU A 162 -18.09 -2.75 19.64
N GLU A 163 -18.10 -4.05 19.94
CA GLU A 163 -17.17 -4.67 20.89
C GLU A 163 -15.74 -4.80 20.33
N ALA A 164 -15.55 -4.68 19.00
CA ALA A 164 -14.25 -4.76 18.37
C ALA A 164 -13.50 -3.43 18.47
N ARG A 165 -12.27 -3.48 18.97
CA ARG A 165 -11.41 -2.27 19.11
C ARG A 165 -10.82 -1.80 17.79
N SER A 166 -10.27 -2.73 17.02
CA SER A 166 -9.61 -2.47 15.74
C SER A 166 -9.45 -3.76 14.94
N LEU A 167 -9.25 -3.65 13.63
CA LEU A 167 -8.74 -4.71 12.79
C LEU A 167 -7.22 -4.73 12.84
N ASN A 168 -6.65 -5.89 12.52
CA ASN A 168 -5.21 -5.99 12.28
C ASN A 168 -4.78 -5.00 11.18
N LEU A 169 -3.59 -4.36 11.37
CA LEU A 169 -3.10 -3.32 10.46
C LEU A 169 -3.00 -3.82 9.02
N SER A 170 -2.41 -4.99 8.79
CA SER A 170 -2.24 -5.50 7.41
C SER A 170 -3.58 -5.85 6.75
N ASN A 171 -4.58 -6.28 7.51
CA ASN A 171 -5.93 -6.51 6.99
C ASN A 171 -6.60 -5.17 6.61
N SER A 172 -6.46 -4.14 7.44
CA SER A 172 -6.98 -2.80 7.14
C SER A 172 -6.38 -2.22 5.87
N VAL A 173 -5.06 -2.36 5.72
CA VAL A 173 -4.34 -1.95 4.49
C VAL A 173 -4.88 -2.70 3.28
N ALA A 174 -5.02 -4.03 3.36
CA ALA A 174 -5.50 -4.83 2.24
C ALA A 174 -6.92 -4.42 1.82
N ILE A 175 -7.84 -4.22 2.77
CA ILE A 175 -9.23 -3.82 2.48
C ILE A 175 -9.27 -2.48 1.75
N LEU A 176 -8.61 -1.44 2.28
CA LEU A 176 -8.62 -0.11 1.66
C LEU A 176 -7.89 -0.08 0.32
N THR A 177 -6.78 -0.79 0.19
CA THR A 177 -6.03 -0.90 -1.07
C THR A 177 -6.91 -1.53 -2.16
N TYR A 178 -7.57 -2.66 -1.86
CA TYR A 178 -8.43 -3.32 -2.85
C TYR A 178 -9.71 -2.56 -3.14
N GLU A 179 -10.26 -1.79 -2.21
CA GLU A 179 -11.37 -0.90 -2.49
C GLU A 179 -10.96 0.25 -3.42
N ALA A 180 -9.82 0.89 -3.15
CA ALA A 180 -9.29 1.92 -4.04
C ALA A 180 -9.03 1.38 -5.45
N LEU A 181 -8.44 0.19 -5.57
CA LEU A 181 -8.23 -0.49 -6.84
C LEU A 181 -9.54 -0.86 -7.53
N ARG A 182 -10.55 -1.34 -6.79
CA ARG A 182 -11.87 -1.68 -7.32
C ARG A 182 -12.56 -0.46 -7.94
N GLN A 183 -12.52 0.68 -7.27
CA GLN A 183 -13.09 1.93 -7.77
C GLN A 183 -12.43 2.37 -9.09
N ASN A 184 -11.17 2.02 -9.29
CA ASN A 184 -10.37 2.37 -10.47
C ASN A 184 -10.26 1.24 -11.51
N GLY A 185 -11.02 0.13 -11.35
CA GLY A 185 -11.07 -0.96 -12.33
C GLY A 185 -9.84 -1.86 -12.35
N PHE A 186 -9.09 -1.96 -11.24
CA PHE A 186 -7.91 -2.82 -11.08
C PHE A 186 -6.84 -2.62 -12.16
N PRO A 187 -6.32 -1.41 -12.37
CA PRO A 187 -5.43 -1.12 -13.48
C PRO A 187 -4.16 -1.97 -13.42
N GLY A 188 -3.89 -2.70 -14.51
CA GLY A 188 -2.69 -3.54 -14.61
C GLY A 188 -2.73 -4.87 -13.85
N LEU A 189 -3.82 -5.20 -13.16
CA LEU A 189 -3.98 -6.45 -12.44
C LEU A 189 -4.72 -7.49 -13.29
N CYS A 190 -4.37 -8.77 -13.11
CA CYS A 190 -5.06 -9.88 -13.75
C CYS A 190 -6.22 -10.34 -12.85
N GLY A 191 -7.45 -10.24 -13.34
CA GLY A 191 -8.67 -10.62 -12.62
C GLY A 191 -9.14 -12.05 -12.88
N THR A 192 -8.46 -12.82 -13.76
CA THR A 192 -8.85 -14.18 -14.14
C THR A 192 -7.70 -15.16 -13.95
N GLY A 193 -8.03 -16.40 -13.62
CA GLY A 193 -7.08 -17.51 -13.49
C GLY A 193 -7.61 -18.74 -14.21
N GLU A 194 -6.72 -19.69 -14.51
CA GLU A 194 -7.09 -21.00 -15.08
C GLU A 194 -7.13 -22.04 -13.98
N MET A 195 -8.27 -22.75 -13.86
CA MET A 195 -8.35 -23.95 -13.03
C MET A 195 -7.74 -25.13 -13.80
N LYS A 196 -6.59 -25.62 -13.33
CA LYS A 196 -6.04 -26.87 -13.86
C LYS A 196 -6.98 -28.00 -13.46
N ASN A 197 -7.61 -28.66 -14.45
CA ASN A 197 -8.39 -29.88 -14.20
C ASN A 197 -7.44 -30.95 -13.67
N LEU A 198 -7.54 -31.28 -12.39
CA LEU A 198 -7.01 -32.52 -11.83
C LEU A 198 -7.83 -33.65 -12.38
N SER A 199 -7.42 -34.26 -13.53
CA SER A 199 -7.94 -35.54 -13.97
C SER A 199 -7.48 -36.58 -12.95
N ILE A 200 -8.38 -36.93 -12.02
CA ILE A 200 -8.19 -38.07 -11.11
C ILE A 200 -8.28 -39.31 -11.96
N THR A 201 -7.14 -39.83 -12.43
CA THR A 201 -7.05 -41.15 -13.04
C THR A 201 -7.27 -42.17 -11.92
N LEU A 202 -8.52 -42.54 -11.66
CA LEU A 202 -8.86 -43.74 -10.89
C LEU A 202 -8.34 -44.96 -11.62
N LYS A 203 -7.12 -45.39 -11.31
CA LYS A 203 -6.65 -46.75 -11.66
C LYS A 203 -7.51 -47.72 -10.90
N ARG A 204 -8.58 -48.25 -11.53
CA ARG A 204 -9.25 -49.45 -11.08
C ARG A 204 -8.22 -50.60 -11.12
N ARG A 205 -7.72 -51.01 -9.97
CA ARG A 205 -7.13 -52.34 -9.82
C ARG A 205 -8.25 -53.35 -9.95
N VAL A 206 -8.39 -53.94 -11.12
CA VAL A 206 -9.10 -55.18 -11.28
C VAL A 206 -8.13 -56.26 -10.83
N SER A 207 -8.37 -56.83 -9.65
CA SER A 207 -7.73 -58.09 -9.23
C SER A 207 -8.56 -59.22 -9.83
N ILE A 208 -7.89 -60.08 -10.60
CA ILE A 208 -8.38 -61.41 -11.03
C ILE A 208 -7.93 -62.39 -9.95
#